data_f1b809ab69ebf37036f43513306163f0
#
_entry.id   f1b809ab69ebf37036f43513306163f0
#
_cell.length_a   1.000
_cell.length_b   1.000
_cell.length_c   1.000
_cell.angle_alpha   90.00
_cell.angle_beta   90.00
_cell.angle_gamma   90.00
#
_symmetry.space_group_name_H-M   'P 1'
#
loop_
_entity.id
_entity.type
_entity.pdbx_description
1 polymer ?
#
loop_
_entity_poly.entity_id
_entity_poly.type
_entity_poly.pdbx_seq_one_letter_code
_entity_poly.pdbx_strand_id
1 'polypeptide(L)'
;MSIGTNIRSLREERGLTQEQLADKLGVTFQSVSYWERDEYKPDIDKIIKLAEVFDVSVSALVEERQGVFKTKDAIYNWEHMKTFVKTTAKNLGLTNTLKAVTFATEAHKGQMRKRSTTPYIYHPLTLACHALSMNITDDAIIAACLLHDVVEDCGVTYEELPVNDETKELVRLLTCQKTTPENRSEVLREYYNQITTNPKAALIKCIDRTNNITTMSGGLSRDRIFRMIKETEEYYPRLIEVLKEEVEYSNAAWLLKYQMESLLDVYKRLM
;
A
#
# COMPACT_ATOMS: atom_id res chain seq x y z
N MET A 1 22.50 -1.53 1.23
CA MET A 1 23.28 -2.78 1.25
C MET A 1 24.50 -2.57 0.41
N SER A 2 25.63 -3.13 0.81
CA SER A 2 26.87 -3.02 0.03
C SER A 2 26.83 -3.88 -1.24
N ILE A 3 27.76 -3.67 -2.15
CA ILE A 3 27.90 -4.50 -3.34
C ILE A 3 28.13 -5.99 -2.98
N GLY A 4 28.87 -6.27 -1.90
CA GLY A 4 29.10 -7.63 -1.42
C GLY A 4 27.82 -8.32 -0.95
N THR A 5 26.98 -7.60 -0.22
CA THR A 5 25.66 -8.09 0.21
C THR A 5 24.74 -8.38 -1.01
N ASN A 6 24.79 -7.54 -2.07
CA ASN A 6 24.02 -7.76 -3.29
C ASN A 6 24.49 -9.00 -4.05
N ILE A 7 25.81 -9.19 -4.18
CA ILE A 7 26.40 -10.38 -4.80
C ILE A 7 25.95 -11.64 -4.08
N ARG A 8 26.03 -11.65 -2.75
CA ARG A 8 25.63 -12.78 -1.92
C ARG A 8 24.12 -13.10 -2.09
N SER A 9 23.25 -12.09 -1.97
CA SER A 9 21.80 -12.29 -2.14
C SER A 9 21.45 -12.86 -3.51
N LEU A 10 22.01 -12.28 -4.58
CA LEU A 10 21.74 -12.73 -5.94
C LEU A 10 22.27 -14.15 -6.21
N ARG A 11 23.40 -14.52 -5.62
CA ARG A 11 23.94 -15.88 -5.69
C ARG A 11 23.01 -16.89 -4.99
N GLU A 12 22.60 -16.57 -3.75
CA GLU A 12 21.70 -17.42 -2.96
C GLU A 12 20.31 -17.57 -3.60
N GLU A 13 19.76 -16.50 -4.17
CA GLU A 13 18.51 -16.53 -4.93
C GLU A 13 18.54 -17.47 -6.13
N ARG A 14 19.73 -17.69 -6.70
CA ARG A 14 19.95 -18.60 -7.84
C ARG A 14 20.44 -19.99 -7.42
N GLY A 15 20.50 -20.27 -6.11
CA GLY A 15 20.94 -21.55 -5.55
C GLY A 15 22.40 -21.90 -5.86
N LEU A 16 23.25 -20.89 -6.13
CA LEU A 16 24.67 -21.12 -6.44
C LEU A 16 25.52 -21.14 -5.18
N THR A 17 26.52 -22.05 -5.14
CA THR A 17 27.60 -21.95 -4.15
C THR A 17 28.61 -20.87 -4.55
N GLN A 18 29.49 -20.45 -3.62
CA GLN A 18 30.57 -19.50 -3.93
C GLN A 18 31.55 -20.08 -4.98
N GLU A 19 31.82 -21.39 -4.95
CA GLU A 19 32.64 -22.08 -5.95
C GLU A 19 31.98 -22.05 -7.33
N GLN A 20 30.70 -22.36 -7.42
CA GLN A 20 29.96 -22.35 -8.68
C GLN A 20 29.89 -20.94 -9.30
N LEU A 21 29.77 -19.90 -8.48
CA LEU A 21 29.84 -18.52 -8.97
C LEU A 21 31.26 -18.17 -9.42
N ALA A 22 32.28 -18.59 -8.68
CA ALA A 22 33.68 -18.37 -9.03
C ALA A 22 34.02 -19.00 -10.38
N ASP A 23 33.60 -20.24 -10.64
CA ASP A 23 33.79 -20.94 -11.92
C ASP A 23 33.14 -20.19 -13.09
N LYS A 24 31.91 -19.70 -12.92
CA LYS A 24 31.20 -18.91 -13.94
C LYS A 24 31.92 -17.60 -14.29
N LEU A 25 32.57 -16.99 -13.31
CA LEU A 25 33.28 -15.73 -13.45
C LEU A 25 34.76 -15.89 -13.88
N GLY A 26 35.31 -17.12 -13.82
CA GLY A 26 36.73 -17.40 -14.05
C GLY A 26 37.63 -16.78 -12.98
N VAL A 27 37.22 -16.86 -11.73
CA VAL A 27 37.96 -16.35 -10.55
C VAL A 27 38.10 -17.42 -9.48
N THR A 28 38.86 -17.14 -8.42
CA THR A 28 38.97 -18.05 -7.29
C THR A 28 37.77 -17.90 -6.34
N PHE A 29 37.41 -18.96 -5.65
CA PHE A 29 36.39 -18.96 -4.61
C PHE A 29 36.70 -17.90 -3.53
N GLN A 30 38.00 -17.71 -3.17
CA GLN A 30 38.39 -16.68 -2.22
C GLN A 30 38.01 -15.27 -2.70
N SER A 31 38.11 -15.00 -4.00
CA SER A 31 37.72 -13.70 -4.56
C SER A 31 36.24 -13.43 -4.34
N VAL A 32 35.37 -14.41 -4.61
CA VAL A 32 33.93 -14.29 -4.36
C VAL A 32 33.64 -14.11 -2.87
N SER A 33 34.32 -14.88 -2.01
CA SER A 33 34.19 -14.78 -0.55
C SER A 33 34.58 -13.39 -0.03
N TYR A 34 35.68 -12.82 -0.54
CA TYR A 34 36.13 -11.47 -0.15
C TYR A 34 35.15 -10.40 -0.65
N TRP A 35 34.59 -10.54 -1.85
CA TRP A 35 33.58 -9.60 -2.35
C TRP A 35 32.32 -9.63 -1.50
N GLU A 36 31.81 -10.82 -1.15
CA GLU A 36 30.58 -10.97 -0.36
C GLU A 36 30.72 -10.45 1.09
N ARG A 37 31.96 -10.35 1.61
CA ARG A 37 32.28 -9.77 2.93
C ARG A 37 32.68 -8.31 2.85
N ASP A 38 32.69 -7.70 1.63
CA ASP A 38 33.15 -6.33 1.39
C ASP A 38 34.61 -6.06 1.81
N GLU A 39 35.43 -7.10 1.91
CA GLU A 39 36.85 -6.98 2.19
C GLU A 39 37.63 -6.44 0.99
N TYR A 40 37.20 -6.82 -0.22
CA TYR A 40 37.66 -6.28 -1.51
C TYR A 40 36.49 -6.04 -2.44
N LYS A 41 36.63 -5.06 -3.32
CA LYS A 41 35.60 -4.79 -4.37
C LYS A 41 36.00 -5.47 -5.67
N PRO A 42 35.06 -6.07 -6.42
CA PRO A 42 35.34 -6.53 -7.77
C PRO A 42 35.68 -5.33 -8.68
N ASP A 43 36.55 -5.54 -9.64
CA ASP A 43 36.84 -4.56 -10.70
C ASP A 43 35.63 -4.44 -11.66
N ILE A 44 35.70 -3.43 -12.54
CA ILE A 44 34.56 -3.11 -13.43
C ILE A 44 34.20 -4.27 -14.36
N ASP A 45 35.22 -5.03 -14.85
CA ASP A 45 35.01 -6.15 -15.74
C ASP A 45 34.31 -7.31 -15.02
N LYS A 46 34.63 -7.51 -13.73
CA LYS A 46 33.96 -8.51 -12.91
C LYS A 46 32.54 -8.08 -12.53
N ILE A 47 32.32 -6.79 -12.32
CA ILE A 47 30.97 -6.24 -12.09
C ILE A 47 30.07 -6.48 -13.30
N ILE A 48 30.57 -6.24 -14.52
CA ILE A 48 29.82 -6.48 -15.76
C ILE A 48 29.49 -7.99 -15.89
N LYS A 49 30.46 -8.87 -15.70
CA LYS A 49 30.25 -10.32 -15.73
C LYS A 49 29.30 -10.82 -14.66
N LEU A 50 29.37 -10.26 -13.46
CA LEU A 50 28.41 -10.57 -12.38
C LEU A 50 26.99 -10.19 -12.78
N ALA A 51 26.80 -9.01 -13.39
CA ALA A 51 25.51 -8.55 -13.88
C ALA A 51 24.95 -9.49 -14.97
N GLU A 52 25.79 -9.96 -15.89
CA GLU A 52 25.43 -10.96 -16.91
C GLU A 52 25.06 -12.32 -16.29
N VAL A 53 25.88 -12.85 -15.37
CA VAL A 53 25.64 -14.15 -14.71
C VAL A 53 24.34 -14.10 -13.89
N PHE A 54 24.04 -12.96 -13.30
CA PHE A 54 22.83 -12.76 -12.51
C PHE A 54 21.64 -12.24 -13.31
N ASP A 55 21.79 -11.99 -14.62
CA ASP A 55 20.75 -11.41 -15.47
C ASP A 55 20.09 -10.17 -14.83
N VAL A 56 20.93 -9.22 -14.42
CA VAL A 56 20.52 -7.94 -13.81
C VAL A 56 21.30 -6.79 -14.45
N SER A 57 20.82 -5.56 -14.32
CA SER A 57 21.62 -4.40 -14.73
C SER A 57 22.82 -4.18 -13.80
N VAL A 58 23.89 -3.61 -14.32
CA VAL A 58 25.06 -3.21 -13.52
C VAL A 58 24.63 -2.28 -12.38
N SER A 59 23.71 -1.35 -12.62
CA SER A 59 23.18 -0.47 -11.58
C SER A 59 22.49 -1.25 -10.47
N ALA A 60 21.72 -2.29 -10.77
CA ALA A 60 21.08 -3.14 -9.76
C ALA A 60 22.08 -3.91 -8.88
N LEU A 61 23.29 -4.15 -9.39
CA LEU A 61 24.37 -4.82 -8.66
C LEU A 61 25.19 -3.84 -7.80
N VAL A 62 25.49 -2.65 -8.36
CA VAL A 62 26.39 -1.66 -7.77
C VAL A 62 25.66 -0.64 -6.91
N GLU A 63 24.41 -0.33 -7.27
CA GLU A 63 23.60 0.48 -6.39
C GLU A 63 23.59 -0.20 -5.02
N GLU A 64 24.13 0.49 -4.02
CA GLU A 64 23.67 0.19 -2.69
C GLU A 64 22.15 0.16 -2.82
N ARG A 65 21.54 -1.01 -2.86
CA ARG A 65 20.14 -1.12 -2.53
C ARG A 65 20.08 -0.47 -1.16
N GLN A 66 19.87 0.82 -1.15
CA GLN A 66 19.37 1.51 0.04
C GLN A 66 18.19 0.65 0.40
N GLY A 67 18.46 -0.26 1.35
CA GLY A 67 17.55 -1.33 1.66
C GLY A 67 16.22 -0.68 1.78
N VAL A 68 15.23 -1.20 1.03
CA VAL A 68 13.83 -0.80 1.11
C VAL A 68 13.68 0.09 2.31
N PHE A 69 13.68 1.37 2.11
CA PHE A 69 13.86 2.44 3.09
C PHE A 69 13.78 1.88 4.49
N LYS A 70 14.95 1.69 5.19
CA LYS A 70 14.91 1.31 6.60
C LYS A 70 14.09 2.39 7.25
N THR A 71 12.84 2.07 7.53
CA THR A 71 11.75 2.96 7.90
C THR A 71 11.96 3.72 9.21
N LYS A 72 13.20 3.81 9.71
CA LYS A 72 13.53 4.68 10.85
C LYS A 72 13.31 6.16 10.55
N ASP A 73 13.37 6.56 9.25
CA ASP A 73 13.15 7.94 8.81
C ASP A 73 12.10 8.03 7.68
N ALA A 74 11.34 6.96 7.46
CA ALA A 74 10.36 6.98 6.39
C ALA A 74 9.20 7.89 6.78
N ILE A 75 8.82 8.74 5.82
CA ILE A 75 7.55 9.47 5.74
C ILE A 75 6.35 8.56 6.14
N TYR A 76 6.52 7.26 6.17
CA TYR A 76 5.55 6.19 6.35
C TYR A 76 5.77 5.37 7.63
N ASN A 77 6.28 5.96 8.71
CA ASN A 77 6.30 5.29 10.00
C ASN A 77 4.87 5.25 10.56
N TRP A 78 4.26 4.06 10.64
CA TRP A 78 2.90 3.89 11.14
C TRP A 78 2.70 4.37 12.57
N GLU A 79 3.73 4.35 13.41
CA GLU A 79 3.68 4.87 14.79
C GLU A 79 3.57 6.40 14.80
N HIS A 80 4.30 7.09 13.90
CA HIS A 80 4.17 8.52 13.71
C HIS A 80 2.80 8.89 13.13
N MET A 81 2.31 8.12 12.16
CA MET A 81 0.96 8.33 11.60
C MET A 81 -0.11 8.17 12.67
N LYS A 82 0.00 7.11 13.49
CA LYS A 82 -0.89 6.89 14.63
C LYS A 82 -0.85 8.04 15.63
N THR A 83 0.35 8.54 15.93
CA THR A 83 0.55 9.68 16.83
C THR A 83 -0.07 10.94 16.23
N PHE A 84 0.16 11.21 14.95
CA PHE A 84 -0.44 12.32 14.22
C PHE A 84 -1.96 12.28 14.27
N VAL A 85 -2.58 11.14 13.89
CA VAL A 85 -4.04 10.98 13.93
C VAL A 85 -4.58 11.17 15.34
N LYS A 86 -3.97 10.56 16.38
CA LYS A 86 -4.40 10.72 17.77
C LYS A 86 -4.28 12.16 18.25
N THR A 87 -3.20 12.84 17.95
CA THR A 87 -2.98 14.23 18.38
C THR A 87 -3.99 15.15 17.71
N THR A 88 -4.18 15.01 16.41
CA THR A 88 -5.17 15.80 15.65
C THR A 88 -6.58 15.54 16.16
N ALA A 89 -6.96 14.26 16.32
CA ALA A 89 -8.28 13.89 16.84
C ALA A 89 -8.53 14.46 18.24
N LYS A 90 -7.52 14.43 19.13
CA LYS A 90 -7.62 15.02 20.46
C LYS A 90 -7.82 16.55 20.40
N ASN A 91 -7.07 17.23 19.54
CA ASN A 91 -7.15 18.69 19.40
C ASN A 91 -8.49 19.14 18.79
N LEU A 92 -9.07 18.34 17.92
CA LEU A 92 -10.35 18.62 17.26
C LEU A 92 -11.56 18.00 17.97
N GLY A 93 -11.37 17.24 19.07
CA GLY A 93 -12.45 16.60 19.80
C GLY A 93 -13.11 15.41 19.06
N LEU A 94 -12.38 14.75 18.13
CA LEU A 94 -12.88 13.63 17.33
C LEU A 94 -12.91 12.33 18.16
N THR A 95 -13.99 12.12 18.89
CA THR A 95 -14.08 11.05 19.90
C THR A 95 -14.20 9.64 19.28
N ASN A 96 -14.92 9.49 18.16
CA ASN A 96 -15.00 8.22 17.43
C ASN A 96 -13.64 7.86 16.81
N THR A 97 -12.92 8.83 16.25
CA THR A 97 -11.56 8.64 15.71
C THR A 97 -10.61 8.14 16.81
N LEU A 98 -10.63 8.71 18.02
CA LEU A 98 -9.78 8.27 19.13
C LEU A 98 -10.03 6.81 19.52
N LYS A 99 -11.30 6.39 19.53
CA LYS A 99 -11.67 4.99 19.78
C LYS A 99 -11.28 4.10 18.61
N ALA A 100 -11.57 4.53 17.37
CA ALA A 100 -11.29 3.79 16.14
C ALA A 100 -9.80 3.49 15.95
N VAL A 101 -8.92 4.48 16.17
CA VAL A 101 -7.46 4.28 16.00
C VAL A 101 -6.90 3.26 16.99
N THR A 102 -7.44 3.21 18.19
CA THR A 102 -7.03 2.23 19.21
C THR A 102 -7.54 0.84 18.85
N PHE A 103 -8.81 0.74 18.49
CA PHE A 103 -9.48 -0.51 18.12
C PHE A 103 -8.86 -1.12 16.86
N ALA A 104 -8.69 -0.35 15.77
CA ALA A 104 -8.09 -0.82 14.53
C ALA A 104 -6.64 -1.30 14.74
N THR A 105 -5.87 -0.60 15.59
CA THR A 105 -4.49 -1.02 15.90
C THR A 105 -4.45 -2.39 16.56
N GLU A 106 -5.36 -2.69 17.46
CA GLU A 106 -5.40 -4.00 18.14
C GLU A 106 -5.99 -5.07 17.23
N ALA A 107 -7.07 -4.76 16.48
CA ALA A 107 -7.70 -5.70 15.54
C ALA A 107 -6.74 -6.18 14.45
N HIS A 108 -5.92 -5.30 13.88
CA HIS A 108 -4.91 -5.65 12.86
C HIS A 108 -3.55 -6.08 13.42
N LYS A 109 -3.44 -6.32 14.73
CA LYS A 109 -2.18 -6.71 15.36
C LYS A 109 -1.66 -8.04 14.80
N GLY A 110 -0.40 -8.01 14.37
CA GLY A 110 0.25 -9.18 13.75
C GLY A 110 -0.12 -9.42 12.29
N GLN A 111 -1.09 -8.71 11.73
CA GLN A 111 -1.38 -8.78 10.29
C GLN A 111 -0.35 -7.99 9.49
N MET A 112 0.04 -8.54 8.34
CA MET A 112 0.98 -7.91 7.40
C MET A 112 0.30 -7.69 6.04
N ARG A 113 0.68 -6.63 5.33
CA ARG A 113 0.26 -6.43 3.94
C ARG A 113 0.81 -7.56 3.05
N LYS A 114 0.00 -8.00 2.08
CA LYS A 114 0.37 -9.11 1.18
C LYS A 114 1.73 -8.86 0.53
N ARG A 115 2.64 -9.84 0.65
CA ARG A 115 4.01 -9.80 0.10
C ARG A 115 4.86 -8.62 0.61
N SER A 116 4.61 -8.15 1.82
CA SER A 116 5.31 -7.04 2.44
C SER A 116 5.59 -7.36 3.91
N THR A 117 6.62 -6.74 4.47
CA THR A 117 6.90 -6.73 5.92
C THR A 117 6.22 -5.57 6.64
N THR A 118 5.36 -4.83 5.94
CA THR A 118 4.65 -3.67 6.49
C THR A 118 3.42 -4.15 7.27
N PRO A 119 3.25 -3.74 8.54
CA PRO A 119 2.04 -4.03 9.31
C PRO A 119 0.79 -3.51 8.60
N TYR A 120 -0.32 -4.29 8.65
CA TYR A 120 -1.56 -3.93 7.93
C TYR A 120 -2.13 -2.59 8.38
N ILE A 121 -2.03 -2.27 9.68
CA ILE A 121 -2.51 -1.01 10.25
C ILE A 121 -1.97 0.25 9.54
N TYR A 122 -0.85 0.14 8.83
CA TYR A 122 -0.32 1.20 7.99
C TYR A 122 -1.35 1.70 6.97
N HIS A 123 -2.13 0.80 6.34
CA HIS A 123 -3.13 1.14 5.33
C HIS A 123 -4.26 2.02 5.88
N PRO A 124 -5.03 1.62 6.90
CA PRO A 124 -6.08 2.47 7.44
C PRO A 124 -5.55 3.79 8.07
N LEU A 125 -4.36 3.78 8.65
CA LEU A 125 -3.72 5.02 9.10
C LEU A 125 -3.37 5.95 7.93
N THR A 126 -2.93 5.42 6.78
CA THR A 126 -2.68 6.24 5.58
C THR A 126 -3.97 6.91 5.10
N LEU A 127 -5.10 6.19 5.10
CA LEU A 127 -6.40 6.77 4.72
C LEU A 127 -6.78 7.93 5.65
N ALA A 128 -6.68 7.72 6.95
CA ALA A 128 -6.98 8.76 7.94
C ALA A 128 -6.06 9.99 7.78
N CYS A 129 -4.75 9.77 7.61
CA CYS A 129 -3.80 10.85 7.35
C CYS A 129 -4.10 11.59 6.05
N HIS A 130 -4.46 10.85 4.97
CA HIS A 130 -4.82 11.44 3.68
C HIS A 130 -6.05 12.32 3.79
N ALA A 131 -7.12 11.85 4.45
CA ALA A 131 -8.33 12.63 4.71
C ALA A 131 -8.01 13.91 5.50
N LEU A 132 -7.27 13.80 6.61
CA LEU A 132 -6.84 14.94 7.42
C LEU A 132 -5.98 15.94 6.62
N SER A 133 -5.11 15.47 5.74
CA SER A 133 -4.29 16.36 4.89
C SER A 133 -5.09 17.10 3.81
N MET A 134 -6.27 16.60 3.46
CA MET A 134 -7.25 17.29 2.63
C MET A 134 -8.20 18.19 3.44
N ASN A 135 -7.89 18.42 4.71
CA ASN A 135 -8.69 19.21 5.64
C ASN A 135 -10.10 18.62 5.92
N ILE A 136 -10.25 17.31 5.74
CA ILE A 136 -11.45 16.58 6.18
C ILE A 136 -11.32 16.30 7.67
N THR A 137 -12.20 16.91 8.47
CA THR A 137 -12.17 16.84 9.94
C THR A 137 -13.45 16.23 10.53
N ASP A 138 -14.29 15.63 9.69
CA ASP A 138 -15.49 14.89 10.12
C ASP A 138 -15.08 13.62 10.88
N ASP A 139 -15.56 13.50 12.13
CA ASP A 139 -15.19 12.40 13.04
C ASP A 139 -15.62 11.03 12.51
N ALA A 140 -16.79 10.95 11.87
CA ALA A 140 -17.30 9.70 11.31
C ALA A 140 -16.47 9.24 10.09
N ILE A 141 -16.06 10.18 9.22
CA ILE A 141 -15.20 9.88 8.06
C ILE A 141 -13.84 9.35 8.52
N ILE A 142 -13.16 10.07 9.42
CA ILE A 142 -11.82 9.65 9.88
C ILE A 142 -11.88 8.32 10.61
N ALA A 143 -12.88 8.12 11.46
CA ALA A 143 -13.09 6.85 12.16
C ALA A 143 -13.40 5.71 11.19
N ALA A 144 -14.22 5.94 10.16
CA ALA A 144 -14.52 4.94 9.15
C ALA A 144 -13.30 4.62 8.26
N CYS A 145 -12.42 5.59 7.94
CA CYS A 145 -11.14 5.33 7.29
C CYS A 145 -10.29 4.32 8.09
N LEU A 146 -10.32 4.39 9.43
CA LEU A 146 -9.56 3.50 10.31
C LEU A 146 -10.18 2.11 10.43
N LEU A 147 -11.49 1.98 10.26
CA LEU A 147 -12.25 0.76 10.55
C LEU A 147 -12.76 0.02 9.31
N HIS A 148 -12.61 0.57 8.10
CA HIS A 148 -13.27 0.08 6.89
C HIS A 148 -13.00 -1.40 6.57
N ASP A 149 -11.81 -1.92 6.89
CA ASP A 149 -11.41 -3.31 6.63
C ASP A 149 -11.55 -4.23 7.87
N VAL A 150 -11.86 -3.68 9.07
CA VAL A 150 -11.84 -4.45 10.32
C VAL A 150 -12.88 -5.56 10.31
N VAL A 151 -14.07 -5.29 9.77
CA VAL A 151 -15.15 -6.29 9.68
C VAL A 151 -14.83 -7.37 8.65
N GLU A 152 -14.24 -7.00 7.51
CA GLU A 152 -13.87 -7.98 6.47
C GLU A 152 -12.70 -8.87 6.89
N ASP A 153 -11.68 -8.30 7.53
CA ASP A 153 -10.38 -8.93 7.69
C ASP A 153 -10.10 -9.47 9.11
N CYS A 154 -10.83 -9.00 10.14
CA CYS A 154 -10.52 -9.34 11.54
C CYS A 154 -11.59 -10.19 12.22
N GLY A 155 -12.68 -10.54 11.54
CA GLY A 155 -13.77 -11.35 12.14
C GLY A 155 -14.58 -10.61 13.22
N VAL A 156 -14.57 -9.28 13.17
CA VAL A 156 -15.31 -8.38 14.07
C VAL A 156 -16.68 -8.09 13.49
N THR A 157 -17.72 -7.99 14.32
CA THR A 157 -19.07 -7.56 13.91
C THR A 157 -19.22 -6.05 13.98
N TYR A 158 -20.23 -5.51 13.31
CA TYR A 158 -20.51 -4.05 13.36
C TYR A 158 -20.89 -3.57 14.76
N GLU A 159 -21.55 -4.43 15.55
CA GLU A 159 -21.99 -4.17 16.93
C GLU A 159 -20.79 -3.95 17.87
N GLU A 160 -19.70 -4.68 17.64
CA GLU A 160 -18.47 -4.61 18.44
C GLU A 160 -17.66 -3.35 18.17
N LEU A 161 -17.93 -2.61 17.08
CA LEU A 161 -17.22 -1.37 16.77
C LEU A 161 -17.53 -0.30 17.84
N PRO A 162 -16.52 0.30 18.51
CA PRO A 162 -16.71 1.22 19.65
C PRO A 162 -17.04 2.66 19.22
N VAL A 163 -17.80 2.81 18.15
CA VAL A 163 -18.10 4.09 17.50
C VAL A 163 -19.60 4.31 17.37
N ASN A 164 -20.02 5.51 16.97
CA ASN A 164 -21.44 5.85 16.79
C ASN A 164 -22.05 5.15 15.56
N ASP A 165 -23.37 5.19 15.46
CA ASP A 165 -24.13 4.51 14.42
C ASP A 165 -23.81 5.05 13.01
N GLU A 166 -23.53 6.34 12.87
CA GLU A 166 -23.12 6.94 11.60
C GLU A 166 -21.82 6.32 11.09
N THR A 167 -20.81 6.19 11.96
CA THR A 167 -19.54 5.53 11.61
C THR A 167 -19.74 4.05 11.25
N LYS A 168 -20.60 3.34 12.02
CA LYS A 168 -20.92 1.94 11.73
C LYS A 168 -21.59 1.78 10.36
N GLU A 169 -22.49 2.70 10.01
CA GLU A 169 -23.14 2.69 8.71
C GLU A 169 -22.15 2.94 7.57
N LEU A 170 -21.22 3.90 7.73
CA LEU A 170 -20.15 4.10 6.76
C LEU A 170 -19.30 2.84 6.57
N VAL A 171 -18.89 2.17 7.65
CA VAL A 171 -18.15 0.91 7.57
C VAL A 171 -18.97 -0.16 6.85
N ARG A 172 -20.30 -0.24 7.12
CA ARG A 172 -21.19 -1.19 6.42
C ARG A 172 -21.26 -0.94 4.93
N LEU A 173 -21.40 0.31 4.50
CA LEU A 173 -21.40 0.70 3.08
C LEU A 173 -20.06 0.40 2.39
N LEU A 174 -18.95 0.46 3.13
CA LEU A 174 -17.61 0.20 2.60
C LEU A 174 -17.24 -1.29 2.56
N THR A 175 -17.95 -2.14 3.29
CA THR A 175 -17.74 -3.59 3.34
C THR A 175 -18.36 -4.27 2.13
N CYS A 176 -17.53 -4.86 1.25
CA CYS A 176 -17.99 -5.56 0.08
C CYS A 176 -18.30 -7.03 0.40
N GLN A 177 -19.41 -7.54 -0.11
CA GLN A 177 -19.74 -8.96 0.00
C GLN A 177 -18.70 -9.82 -0.75
N LYS A 178 -18.45 -11.04 -0.24
CA LYS A 178 -17.56 -11.99 -0.91
C LYS A 178 -18.11 -12.33 -2.30
N THR A 179 -17.24 -12.26 -3.31
CA THR A 179 -17.60 -12.51 -4.70
C THR A 179 -17.05 -13.85 -5.19
N THR A 180 -17.80 -14.50 -6.06
CA THR A 180 -17.30 -15.58 -6.93
C THR A 180 -17.03 -15.03 -8.33
N PRO A 181 -16.28 -15.75 -9.21
CA PRO A 181 -16.08 -15.31 -10.58
C PRO A 181 -17.40 -15.02 -11.32
N GLU A 182 -18.46 -15.81 -11.03
CA GLU A 182 -19.75 -15.76 -11.71
C GLU A 182 -20.59 -14.53 -11.32
N ASN A 183 -20.56 -14.14 -10.03
CA ASN A 183 -21.41 -13.06 -9.52
C ASN A 183 -20.67 -11.72 -9.32
N ARG A 184 -19.34 -11.70 -9.59
CA ARG A 184 -18.50 -10.54 -9.26
C ARG A 184 -19.01 -9.23 -9.87
N SER A 185 -19.36 -9.23 -11.15
CA SER A 185 -19.80 -8.01 -11.86
C SER A 185 -21.10 -7.45 -11.28
N GLU A 186 -22.04 -8.32 -10.92
CA GLU A 186 -23.31 -7.92 -10.32
C GLU A 186 -23.12 -7.38 -8.91
N VAL A 187 -22.36 -8.10 -8.06
CA VAL A 187 -22.07 -7.68 -6.68
C VAL A 187 -21.31 -6.34 -6.65
N LEU A 188 -20.31 -6.17 -7.52
CA LEU A 188 -19.57 -4.90 -7.59
C LEU A 188 -20.46 -3.74 -8.06
N ARG A 189 -21.31 -3.95 -9.07
CA ARG A 189 -22.24 -2.92 -9.54
C ARG A 189 -23.18 -2.47 -8.42
N GLU A 190 -23.76 -3.42 -7.68
CA GLU A 190 -24.64 -3.11 -6.55
C GLU A 190 -23.87 -2.39 -5.43
N TYR A 191 -22.70 -2.90 -5.06
CA TYR A 191 -21.82 -2.30 -4.07
C TYR A 191 -21.49 -0.83 -4.38
N TYR A 192 -21.03 -0.54 -5.60
CA TYR A 192 -20.71 0.84 -5.99
C TYR A 192 -21.97 1.72 -6.11
N ASN A 193 -23.12 1.16 -6.52
CA ASN A 193 -24.39 1.89 -6.48
C ASN A 193 -24.76 2.30 -5.06
N GLN A 194 -24.61 1.43 -4.06
CA GLN A 194 -24.86 1.76 -2.67
C GLN A 194 -23.91 2.85 -2.16
N ILE A 195 -22.62 2.77 -2.49
CA ILE A 195 -21.64 3.80 -2.11
C ILE A 195 -22.03 5.18 -2.67
N THR A 196 -22.56 5.25 -3.90
CA THR A 196 -22.96 6.55 -4.51
C THR A 196 -24.13 7.22 -3.80
N THR A 197 -24.86 6.53 -2.93
CA THR A 197 -25.93 7.12 -2.14
C THR A 197 -25.46 7.93 -0.93
N ASN A 198 -24.15 7.83 -0.60
CA ASN A 198 -23.58 8.51 0.56
C ASN A 198 -22.22 9.16 0.20
N PRO A 199 -22.16 10.50 0.11
CA PRO A 199 -20.93 11.21 -0.26
C PRO A 199 -19.74 10.92 0.66
N LYS A 200 -19.97 10.71 1.98
CA LYS A 200 -18.89 10.34 2.92
C LYS A 200 -18.30 8.96 2.58
N ALA A 201 -19.15 7.98 2.28
CA ALA A 201 -18.70 6.66 1.85
C ALA A 201 -17.94 6.73 0.50
N ALA A 202 -18.44 7.53 -0.47
CA ALA A 202 -17.78 7.78 -1.73
C ALA A 202 -16.38 8.40 -1.54
N LEU A 203 -16.24 9.37 -0.64
CA LEU A 203 -14.97 10.00 -0.30
C LEU A 203 -13.97 8.98 0.25
N ILE A 204 -14.36 8.20 1.26
CA ILE A 204 -13.50 7.19 1.87
C ILE A 204 -13.08 6.16 0.81
N LYS A 205 -14.01 5.72 -0.06
CA LYS A 205 -13.70 4.75 -1.10
C LYS A 205 -12.74 5.29 -2.16
N CYS A 206 -12.82 6.57 -2.51
CA CYS A 206 -11.85 7.22 -3.40
C CYS A 206 -10.45 7.34 -2.74
N ILE A 207 -10.38 7.66 -1.45
CA ILE A 207 -9.12 7.68 -0.69
C ILE A 207 -8.49 6.28 -0.64
N ASP A 208 -9.29 5.25 -0.33
CA ASP A 208 -8.86 3.85 -0.31
C ASP A 208 -8.30 3.42 -1.67
N ARG A 209 -9.03 3.68 -2.75
CA ARG A 209 -8.58 3.36 -4.10
C ARG A 209 -7.27 4.05 -4.46
N THR A 210 -7.14 5.34 -4.15
CA THR A 210 -5.91 6.09 -4.40
C THR A 210 -4.73 5.45 -3.67
N ASN A 211 -4.89 5.08 -2.40
CA ASN A 211 -3.85 4.39 -1.65
C ASN A 211 -3.52 3.01 -2.25
N ASN A 212 -4.54 2.24 -2.64
CA ASN A 212 -4.36 0.93 -3.25
C ASN A 212 -3.61 1.01 -4.59
N ILE A 213 -3.93 1.99 -5.45
CA ILE A 213 -3.21 2.23 -6.72
C ILE A 213 -1.76 2.61 -6.45
N THR A 214 -1.50 3.51 -5.50
CA THR A 214 -0.15 3.96 -5.14
C THR A 214 0.76 2.81 -4.71
N THR A 215 0.21 1.78 -4.07
CA THR A 215 0.97 0.66 -3.50
C THR A 215 0.90 -0.64 -4.31
N MET A 216 0.16 -0.68 -5.43
CA MET A 216 -0.12 -1.94 -6.14
C MET A 216 1.10 -2.55 -6.83
N SER A 217 2.11 -1.75 -7.22
CA SER A 217 3.35 -2.25 -7.83
C SER A 217 4.17 -3.16 -6.91
N GLY A 218 4.05 -2.98 -5.60
CA GLY A 218 4.87 -3.69 -4.60
C GLY A 218 4.47 -5.14 -4.33
N GLY A 219 3.35 -5.65 -4.89
CA GLY A 219 2.92 -7.00 -4.49
C GLY A 219 1.80 -7.63 -5.30
N LEU A 220 1.26 -6.98 -6.32
CA LEU A 220 0.19 -7.54 -7.13
C LEU A 220 0.73 -8.18 -8.43
N SER A 221 0.06 -9.26 -8.89
CA SER A 221 0.29 -9.80 -10.23
C SER A 221 -0.24 -8.85 -11.30
N ARG A 222 0.28 -8.95 -12.53
CA ARG A 222 -0.19 -8.17 -13.69
C ARG A 222 -1.71 -8.24 -13.87
N ASP A 223 -2.30 -9.44 -13.76
CA ASP A 223 -3.74 -9.62 -13.91
C ASP A 223 -4.55 -8.89 -12.82
N ARG A 224 -4.02 -8.82 -11.60
CA ARG A 224 -4.67 -8.07 -10.51
C ARG A 224 -4.55 -6.57 -10.72
N ILE A 225 -3.39 -6.09 -11.19
CA ILE A 225 -3.18 -4.68 -11.57
C ILE A 225 -4.16 -4.31 -12.67
N PHE A 226 -4.26 -5.11 -13.73
CA PHE A 226 -5.17 -4.87 -14.85
C PHE A 226 -6.65 -4.84 -14.41
N ARG A 227 -7.06 -5.77 -13.54
CA ARG A 227 -8.42 -5.75 -12.98
C ARG A 227 -8.68 -4.50 -12.15
N MET A 228 -7.71 -4.07 -11.34
CA MET A 228 -7.84 -2.85 -10.53
C MET A 228 -7.95 -1.60 -11.40
N ILE A 229 -7.19 -1.51 -12.50
CA ILE A 229 -7.29 -0.42 -13.48
C ILE A 229 -8.71 -0.38 -14.06
N LYS A 230 -9.20 -1.51 -14.61
CA LYS A 230 -10.55 -1.60 -15.20
C LYS A 230 -11.64 -1.22 -14.20
N GLU A 231 -11.59 -1.75 -12.99
CA GLU A 231 -12.56 -1.45 -11.93
C GLU A 231 -12.55 0.04 -11.56
N THR A 232 -11.35 0.64 -11.53
CA THR A 232 -11.22 2.08 -11.27
C THR A 232 -11.85 2.90 -12.39
N GLU A 233 -11.59 2.58 -13.64
CA GLU A 233 -12.16 3.28 -14.79
C GLU A 233 -13.68 3.13 -14.91
N GLU A 234 -14.21 1.99 -14.47
CA GLU A 234 -15.65 1.68 -14.56
C GLU A 234 -16.48 2.39 -13.48
N TYR A 235 -16.01 2.37 -12.22
CA TYR A 235 -16.86 2.80 -11.09
C TYR A 235 -16.50 4.17 -10.51
N TYR A 236 -15.21 4.55 -10.50
CA TYR A 236 -14.78 5.74 -9.77
C TYR A 236 -15.15 7.09 -10.39
N PRO A 237 -15.32 7.23 -11.72
CA PRO A 237 -15.82 8.49 -12.28
C PRO A 237 -17.16 8.93 -11.66
N ARG A 238 -18.07 7.97 -11.40
CA ARG A 238 -19.36 8.26 -10.77
C ARG A 238 -19.21 8.68 -9.30
N LEU A 239 -18.30 8.06 -8.55
CA LEU A 239 -18.00 8.48 -7.15
C LEU A 239 -17.43 9.90 -7.12
N ILE A 240 -16.55 10.24 -8.05
CA ILE A 240 -16.01 11.59 -8.18
C ILE A 240 -17.11 12.63 -8.50
N GLU A 241 -18.08 12.29 -9.36
CA GLU A 241 -19.20 13.22 -9.61
C GLU A 241 -20.04 13.45 -8.35
N VAL A 242 -20.35 12.40 -7.56
CA VAL A 242 -21.04 12.54 -6.27
C VAL A 242 -20.27 13.49 -5.33
N LEU A 243 -18.93 13.39 -5.28
CA LEU A 243 -18.12 14.27 -4.45
C LEU A 243 -18.09 15.71 -4.92
N LYS A 244 -18.19 15.96 -6.24
CA LYS A 244 -18.21 17.32 -6.79
C LYS A 244 -19.51 18.07 -6.50
N GLU A 245 -20.61 17.35 -6.28
CA GLU A 245 -21.89 17.95 -5.91
C GLU A 245 -21.86 18.51 -4.49
N GLU A 246 -20.94 18.03 -3.64
CA GLU A 246 -20.74 18.51 -2.27
C GLU A 246 -19.64 19.56 -2.22
N VAL A 247 -19.99 20.79 -1.82
CA VAL A 247 -19.03 21.91 -1.76
C VAL A 247 -17.83 21.56 -0.86
N GLU A 248 -18.08 20.87 0.25
CA GLU A 248 -17.06 20.45 1.23
C GLU A 248 -16.04 19.50 0.62
N TYR A 249 -16.45 18.64 -0.32
CA TYR A 249 -15.58 17.59 -0.89
C TYR A 249 -15.06 17.92 -2.29
N SER A 250 -15.43 19.04 -2.89
CA SER A 250 -15.08 19.37 -4.27
C SER A 250 -13.56 19.45 -4.51
N ASN A 251 -12.81 20.02 -3.58
CA ASN A 251 -11.35 20.07 -3.63
C ASN A 251 -10.72 18.67 -3.50
N ALA A 252 -11.25 17.85 -2.59
CA ALA A 252 -10.82 16.47 -2.42
C ALA A 252 -11.14 15.65 -3.68
N ALA A 253 -12.31 15.83 -4.27
CA ALA A 253 -12.70 15.18 -5.52
C ALA A 253 -11.72 15.47 -6.65
N TRP A 254 -11.34 16.73 -6.85
CA TRP A 254 -10.36 17.13 -7.86
C TRP A 254 -8.99 16.45 -7.60
N LEU A 255 -8.49 16.52 -6.37
CA LEU A 255 -7.19 15.96 -6.02
C LEU A 255 -7.15 14.43 -6.19
N LEU A 256 -8.17 13.73 -5.69
CA LEU A 256 -8.26 12.26 -5.78
C LEU A 256 -8.41 11.80 -7.24
N LYS A 257 -9.22 12.51 -8.06
CA LYS A 257 -9.31 12.25 -9.48
C LYS A 257 -7.95 12.39 -10.16
N TYR A 258 -7.26 13.52 -9.96
CA TYR A 258 -5.95 13.76 -10.54
C TYR A 258 -4.93 12.69 -10.13
N GLN A 259 -4.88 12.32 -8.86
CA GLN A 259 -3.98 11.28 -8.36
C GLN A 259 -4.26 9.92 -8.99
N MET A 260 -5.52 9.49 -9.03
CA MET A 260 -5.90 8.20 -9.63
C MET A 260 -5.58 8.17 -11.13
N GLU A 261 -6.00 9.17 -11.90
CA GLU A 261 -5.78 9.22 -13.36
C GLU A 261 -4.29 9.26 -13.70
N SER A 262 -3.49 10.07 -12.99
CA SER A 262 -2.04 10.15 -13.21
C SER A 262 -1.34 8.83 -12.93
N LEU A 263 -1.69 8.15 -11.83
CA LEU A 263 -1.11 6.86 -11.49
C LEU A 263 -1.53 5.77 -12.47
N LEU A 264 -2.80 5.75 -12.89
CA LEU A 264 -3.28 4.78 -13.88
C LEU A 264 -2.59 4.95 -15.23
N ASP A 265 -2.36 6.20 -15.67
CA ASP A 265 -1.63 6.47 -16.92
C ASP A 265 -0.20 5.89 -16.86
N VAL A 266 0.50 6.08 -15.74
CA VAL A 266 1.84 5.48 -15.53
C VAL A 266 1.78 3.96 -15.63
N TYR A 267 0.85 3.29 -14.93
CA TYR A 267 0.75 1.84 -14.98
C TYR A 267 0.39 1.30 -16.36
N LYS A 268 -0.51 1.96 -17.09
CA LYS A 268 -0.87 1.57 -18.46
C LYS A 268 0.29 1.65 -19.43
N ARG A 269 1.19 2.63 -19.25
CA ARG A 269 2.40 2.77 -20.10
C ARG A 269 3.47 1.73 -19.78
N LEU A 270 3.50 1.22 -18.54
CA LEU A 270 4.49 0.24 -18.08
C LEU A 270 4.05 -1.22 -18.29
N MET A 271 2.80 -1.48 -18.64
CA MET A 271 2.24 -2.82 -18.88
C MET A 271 2.32 -3.24 -20.34
#